data_95c039ee9bd8d403727ca41d2a31c423
#
_entry.id   95c039ee9bd8d403727ca41d2a31c423
#
_cell.length_a   1.000
_cell.length_b   1.000
_cell.length_c   1.000
_cell.angle_alpha   90.00
_cell.angle_beta   90.00
_cell.angle_gamma   90.00
#
_symmetry.space_group_name_H-M   'P 1'
#
loop_
_entity.id
_entity.type
_entity.pdbx_description
1 polymer ?
#
loop_
_entity_poly.entity_id
_entity_poly.type
_entity_poly.pdbx_seq_one_letter_code
_entity_poly.pdbx_strand_id
1 'polypeptide(L)'
;MPKFQNGKYTPTNPGKYLGKRIPHYRSGWELAVFRMCDNHPAILGWGSETHRIPYKNPLTGKQSNYVPDLLLVYKDRKGANHAEFVEIKPANQTLGEAKTQSQKAAAVVNHAKWEAANAYAKAKGMGFRVITEHQIFNKPKKRRK
;
A
#
# COMPACT_ATOMS: atom_id res chain seq x y z
N MET A 1 9.18 -11.57 -11.42
CA MET A 1 8.82 -10.24 -11.68
C MET A 1 10.00 -9.36 -11.81
N PRO A 2 9.99 -8.54 -12.81
CA PRO A 2 11.14 -7.69 -13.05
C PRO A 2 11.23 -6.68 -11.95
N LYS A 3 12.18 -6.83 -11.08
CA LYS A 3 12.30 -5.92 -10.01
C LYS A 3 12.79 -4.57 -10.39
N PHE A 4 13.30 -4.36 -11.57
CA PHE A 4 13.78 -3.05 -11.95
C PHE A 4 12.80 -2.29 -12.82
N GLN A 5 11.64 -2.86 -13.08
CA GLN A 5 10.66 -2.18 -13.87
C GLN A 5 10.19 -0.94 -13.12
N ASN A 6 10.28 0.20 -13.75
CA ASN A 6 9.75 1.43 -13.17
C ASN A 6 9.32 2.37 -14.28
N GLY A 7 8.52 3.35 -13.96
CA GLY A 7 8.06 4.32 -14.93
C GLY A 7 6.89 5.12 -14.39
N LYS A 8 6.32 5.93 -15.25
CA LYS A 8 5.16 6.72 -14.91
C LYS A 8 3.93 6.04 -15.47
N TYR A 9 2.89 6.01 -14.68
CA TYR A 9 1.63 5.42 -15.12
C TYR A 9 0.65 6.54 -15.45
N THR A 10 0.13 6.53 -16.65
CA THR A 10 -0.88 7.52 -17.05
C THR A 10 -2.25 6.90 -16.81
N PRO A 11 -3.03 7.43 -15.87
CA PRO A 11 -4.33 6.83 -15.58
C PRO A 11 -5.24 6.81 -16.79
N THR A 12 -5.88 5.67 -17.01
CA THR A 12 -6.87 5.54 -18.05
C THR A 12 -8.15 6.27 -17.65
N ASN A 13 -8.40 6.33 -16.35
CA ASN A 13 -9.57 7.01 -15.81
C ASN A 13 -9.11 8.17 -14.92
N PRO A 14 -8.65 9.27 -15.49
CA PRO A 14 -8.04 10.33 -14.69
C PRO A 14 -8.97 10.95 -13.65
N GLY A 15 -10.27 10.85 -13.85
CA GLY A 15 -11.21 11.37 -12.86
C GLY A 15 -11.19 10.61 -11.54
N LYS A 16 -10.62 9.39 -11.53
CA LYS A 16 -10.50 8.61 -10.30
C LYS A 16 -9.21 8.93 -9.56
N TYR A 17 -8.23 9.53 -10.23
CA TYR A 17 -6.92 9.71 -9.60
C TYR A 17 -6.92 10.94 -8.70
N LEU A 18 -6.56 10.72 -7.44
CA LEU A 18 -6.64 11.75 -6.41
C LEU A 18 -5.30 12.44 -6.13
N GLY A 19 -4.21 11.90 -6.66
CA GLY A 19 -2.90 12.47 -6.41
C GLY A 19 -2.65 13.73 -7.20
N LYS A 20 -1.68 14.51 -6.76
CA LYS A 20 -1.31 15.74 -7.46
C LYS A 20 -0.29 15.51 -8.55
N ARG A 21 0.45 14.40 -8.47
CA ARG A 21 1.49 14.10 -9.44
C ARG A 21 1.16 12.81 -10.14
N ILE A 22 1.68 12.66 -11.35
CA ILE A 22 1.51 11.41 -12.07
C ILE A 22 2.12 10.29 -11.24
N PRO A 23 1.40 9.19 -11.04
CA PRO A 23 1.91 8.10 -10.21
C PRO A 23 3.12 7.44 -10.88
N HIS A 24 4.12 7.17 -10.05
CA HIS A 24 5.35 6.56 -10.52
C HIS A 24 5.49 5.20 -9.86
N TYR A 25 5.53 4.15 -10.67
CA TYR A 25 5.70 2.81 -10.12
C TYR A 25 7.19 2.46 -10.12
N ARG A 26 7.62 1.84 -9.03
CA ARG A 26 9.01 1.44 -8.87
C ARG A 26 9.19 -0.05 -9.05
N SER A 27 8.11 -0.75 -9.32
CA SER A 27 8.15 -2.20 -9.52
C SER A 27 6.94 -2.61 -10.33
N GLY A 28 7.01 -3.79 -10.90
CA GLY A 28 5.86 -4.33 -11.61
C GLY A 28 4.68 -4.62 -10.68
N TRP A 29 4.96 -4.87 -9.40
CA TRP A 29 3.88 -5.05 -8.42
C TRP A 29 3.07 -3.77 -8.27
N GLU A 30 3.76 -2.64 -8.17
CA GLU A 30 3.07 -1.36 -8.06
C GLU A 30 2.27 -1.07 -9.33
N LEU A 31 2.84 -1.35 -10.48
CA LEU A 31 2.12 -1.14 -11.74
C LEU A 31 0.85 -1.98 -11.79
N ALA A 32 0.94 -3.24 -11.37
CA ALA A 32 -0.23 -4.11 -11.37
C ALA A 32 -1.34 -3.55 -10.47
N VAL A 33 -0.95 -3.03 -9.32
CA VAL A 33 -1.91 -2.46 -8.38
C VAL A 33 -2.49 -1.16 -8.93
N PHE A 34 -1.68 -0.31 -9.56
CA PHE A 34 -2.18 0.92 -10.16
C PHE A 34 -3.24 0.62 -11.23
N ARG A 35 -2.98 -0.38 -12.06
CA ARG A 35 -3.93 -0.77 -13.09
C ARG A 35 -5.23 -1.26 -12.48
N MET A 36 -5.13 -2.03 -11.41
CA MET A 36 -6.31 -2.53 -10.75
C MET A 36 -7.12 -1.39 -10.15
N CYS A 37 -6.45 -0.45 -9.49
CA CYS A 37 -7.14 0.69 -8.89
C CYS A 37 -7.83 1.54 -9.95
N ASP A 38 -7.15 1.73 -11.07
CA ASP A 38 -7.65 2.59 -12.13
C ASP A 38 -8.88 1.98 -12.80
N ASN A 39 -8.92 0.67 -12.91
CA ASN A 39 -9.93 0.01 -13.73
C ASN A 39 -11.03 -0.72 -12.96
N HIS A 40 -10.86 -0.93 -11.66
CA HIS A 40 -11.85 -1.68 -10.91
C HIS A 40 -13.06 -0.80 -10.60
N PRO A 41 -14.26 -1.24 -10.95
CA PRO A 41 -15.44 -0.39 -10.78
C PRO A 41 -15.79 -0.06 -9.32
N ALA A 42 -15.39 -0.89 -8.38
CA ALA A 42 -15.68 -0.59 -6.96
C ALA A 42 -14.76 0.48 -6.39
N ILE A 43 -13.64 0.78 -7.06
CA ILE A 43 -12.72 1.80 -6.59
C ILE A 43 -13.17 3.14 -7.16
N LEU A 44 -13.54 4.04 -6.25
CA LEU A 44 -14.05 5.36 -6.62
C LEU A 44 -12.93 6.36 -6.81
N GLY A 45 -11.83 6.17 -6.11
CA GLY A 45 -10.69 7.06 -6.24
C GLY A 45 -9.45 6.41 -5.70
N TRP A 46 -8.27 6.83 -6.16
CA TRP A 46 -7.00 6.31 -5.68
C TRP A 46 -5.90 7.35 -5.91
N GLY A 47 -4.87 7.29 -5.10
CA GLY A 47 -3.73 8.17 -5.26
C GLY A 47 -2.45 7.50 -4.81
N SER A 48 -1.34 7.88 -5.41
CA SER A 48 -0.02 7.35 -5.10
C SER A 48 0.71 8.35 -4.22
N GLU A 49 1.22 7.87 -3.10
CA GLU A 49 2.09 8.67 -2.22
C GLU A 49 1.49 10.02 -1.85
N THR A 50 0.26 9.99 -1.38
CA THR A 50 -0.50 11.22 -1.13
C THR A 50 -0.26 11.86 0.23
N HIS A 51 0.22 11.09 1.23
CA HIS A 51 0.33 11.56 2.61
C HIS A 51 1.66 11.22 3.24
N ARG A 52 2.08 12.03 4.19
CA ARG A 52 3.30 11.78 4.96
C ARG A 52 2.87 11.60 6.41
N ILE A 53 3.26 10.49 6.99
CA ILE A 53 2.84 10.13 8.34
C ILE A 53 4.07 10.06 9.24
N PRO A 54 4.15 10.87 10.30
CA PRO A 54 5.33 10.82 11.17
C PRO A 54 5.37 9.53 11.97
N TYR A 55 6.54 8.99 12.14
CA TYR A 55 6.74 7.83 12.99
C TYR A 55 8.14 7.90 13.61
N LYS A 56 8.38 7.08 14.63
CA LYS A 56 9.67 7.02 15.26
C LYS A 56 10.36 5.75 14.85
N ASN A 57 11.55 5.85 14.28
CA ASN A 57 12.29 4.69 13.85
C ASN A 57 12.83 3.95 15.06
N PRO A 58 12.43 2.70 15.31
CA PRO A 58 12.84 1.99 16.53
C PRO A 58 14.31 1.61 16.56
N LEU A 59 14.97 1.59 15.42
CA LEU A 59 16.39 1.26 15.38
C LEU A 59 17.29 2.45 15.67
N THR A 60 16.85 3.66 15.35
CA THR A 60 17.64 4.86 15.54
C THR A 60 17.08 5.79 16.58
N GLY A 61 15.82 5.62 16.95
CA GLY A 61 15.14 6.51 17.88
C GLY A 61 14.78 7.88 17.29
N LYS A 62 14.98 8.05 15.99
CA LYS A 62 14.71 9.34 15.36
C LYS A 62 13.34 9.42 14.73
N GLN A 63 12.80 10.63 14.73
CA GLN A 63 11.54 10.86 14.05
C GLN A 63 11.79 10.87 12.55
N SER A 64 10.86 10.31 11.82
CA SER A 64 10.94 10.26 10.36
C SER A 64 9.53 10.32 9.81
N ASN A 65 9.39 10.32 8.50
CA ASN A 65 8.09 10.33 7.85
C ASN A 65 7.94 9.08 7.01
N TYR A 66 6.75 8.51 7.05
CA TYR A 66 6.39 7.37 6.25
C TYR A 66 5.34 7.81 5.22
N VAL A 67 5.55 7.43 3.98
CA VAL A 67 4.61 7.75 2.91
C VAL A 67 4.02 6.42 2.43
N PRO A 68 2.76 6.12 2.76
CA PRO A 68 2.13 4.91 2.24
C PRO A 68 2.07 4.94 0.73
N ASP A 69 2.15 3.78 0.11
CA ASP A 69 2.16 3.69 -1.35
C ASP A 69 0.89 4.23 -1.98
N LEU A 70 -0.24 3.95 -1.39
CA LEU A 70 -1.52 4.28 -2.01
C LEU A 70 -2.54 4.78 -1.01
N LEU A 71 -3.45 5.60 -1.51
CA LEU A 71 -4.71 5.91 -0.86
C LEU A 71 -5.80 5.34 -1.76
N LEU A 72 -6.72 4.58 -1.19
CA LEU A 72 -7.87 4.03 -1.92
C LEU A 72 -9.16 4.52 -1.32
N VAL A 73 -10.10 4.87 -2.18
CA VAL A 73 -11.48 5.15 -1.77
C VAL A 73 -12.34 4.17 -2.56
N TYR A 74 -13.12 3.36 -1.87
CA TYR A 74 -13.89 2.35 -2.56
C TYR A 74 -15.25 2.14 -1.90
N LYS A 75 -16.13 1.46 -2.63
CA LYS A 75 -17.46 1.16 -2.15
C LYS A 75 -17.53 -0.34 -1.90
N ASP A 76 -18.03 -0.73 -0.72
CA ASP A 76 -18.15 -2.14 -0.40
C ASP A 76 -19.44 -2.72 -0.99
N ARG A 77 -19.68 -4.01 -0.74
CA ARG A 77 -20.83 -4.66 -1.30
C ARG A 77 -22.13 -4.07 -0.85
N LYS A 78 -22.17 -3.47 0.32
CA LYS A 78 -23.38 -2.90 0.86
C LYS A 78 -23.56 -1.45 0.43
N GLY A 79 -22.65 -0.92 -0.37
CA GLY A 79 -22.74 0.45 -0.85
C GLY A 79 -22.11 1.47 0.06
N ALA A 80 -21.45 1.05 1.12
CA ALA A 80 -20.78 1.99 2.02
C ALA A 80 -19.41 2.36 1.47
N ASN A 81 -19.04 3.62 1.64
CA ASN A 81 -17.74 4.09 1.16
C ASN A 81 -16.69 3.92 2.22
N HIS A 82 -15.50 3.56 1.80
CA HIS A 82 -14.36 3.37 2.67
C HIS A 82 -13.15 4.07 2.09
N ALA A 83 -12.23 4.49 2.95
CA ALA A 83 -10.95 5.01 2.51
C ALA A 83 -9.87 4.32 3.32
N GLU A 84 -8.78 3.94 2.68
CA GLU A 84 -7.68 3.32 3.39
C GLU A 84 -6.36 3.59 2.72
N PHE A 85 -5.30 3.62 3.53
CA PHE A 85 -3.95 3.66 3.01
C PHE A 85 -3.50 2.22 2.77
N VAL A 86 -2.77 1.99 1.72
CA VAL A 86 -2.29 0.66 1.36
C VAL A 86 -0.79 0.71 1.12
N GLU A 87 -0.11 -0.26 1.68
CA GLU A 87 1.32 -0.42 1.46
C GLU A 87 1.56 -1.71 0.69
N ILE A 88 2.41 -1.67 -0.32
CA ILE A 88 2.77 -2.83 -1.11
C ILE A 88 4.16 -3.26 -0.69
N LYS A 89 4.30 -4.45 -0.13
CA LYS A 89 5.57 -4.86 0.45
C LYS A 89 5.80 -6.36 0.25
N PRO A 90 7.01 -6.80 -0.06
CA PRO A 90 7.28 -8.23 -0.10
C PRO A 90 7.01 -8.88 1.25
N ALA A 91 6.45 -10.07 1.23
CA ALA A 91 6.09 -10.77 2.47
C ALA A 91 7.29 -10.98 3.39
N ASN A 92 8.48 -11.18 2.84
CA ASN A 92 9.66 -11.40 3.67
C ASN A 92 10.13 -10.16 4.41
N GLN A 93 9.50 -9.01 4.17
CA GLN A 93 9.76 -7.80 4.94
C GLN A 93 8.70 -7.57 6.00
N THR A 94 7.85 -8.55 6.23
CA THR A 94 6.89 -8.51 7.33
C THR A 94 7.43 -9.34 8.47
N LEU A 95 6.96 -9.10 9.68
CA LEU A 95 7.47 -9.82 10.85
C LEU A 95 7.25 -11.31 10.74
N GLY A 96 6.15 -11.73 10.13
CA GLY A 96 5.83 -13.14 10.07
C GLY A 96 6.70 -13.96 9.13
N GLU A 97 7.31 -13.33 8.14
CA GLU A 97 8.08 -14.05 7.13
C GLU A 97 9.52 -13.60 7.01
N ALA A 98 9.98 -12.73 7.89
CA ALA A 98 11.37 -12.27 7.85
C ALA A 98 12.29 -13.38 8.37
N LYS A 99 13.34 -13.70 7.62
CA LYS A 99 14.26 -14.78 7.98
C LYS A 99 15.69 -14.34 8.23
N THR A 100 16.21 -13.44 7.41
CA THR A 100 17.58 -12.98 7.59
C THR A 100 17.63 -11.81 8.57
N GLN A 101 18.82 -11.47 9.06
CA GLN A 101 18.97 -10.34 9.95
C GLN A 101 18.52 -9.05 9.26
N SER A 102 18.89 -8.90 8.01
CA SER A 102 18.49 -7.73 7.24
C SER A 102 16.98 -7.65 7.09
N GLN A 103 16.33 -8.78 6.80
CA GLN A 103 14.88 -8.82 6.67
C GLN A 103 14.21 -8.52 8.00
N LYS A 104 14.75 -9.02 9.11
CA LYS A 104 14.19 -8.78 10.43
C LYS A 104 14.30 -7.31 10.81
N ALA A 105 15.44 -6.68 10.52
CA ALA A 105 15.60 -5.26 10.80
C ALA A 105 14.60 -4.43 9.99
N ALA A 106 14.45 -4.75 8.70
CA ALA A 106 13.49 -4.05 7.87
C ALA A 106 12.07 -4.25 8.37
N ALA A 107 11.75 -5.47 8.83
CA ALA A 107 10.42 -5.77 9.33
C ALA A 107 10.10 -4.98 10.60
N VAL A 108 11.08 -4.79 11.46
CA VAL A 108 10.88 -4.02 12.69
C VAL A 108 10.57 -2.56 12.36
N VAL A 109 11.31 -1.97 11.42
CA VAL A 109 11.06 -0.59 11.01
C VAL A 109 9.70 -0.48 10.31
N ASN A 110 9.40 -1.42 9.43
CA ASN A 110 8.12 -1.41 8.72
C ASN A 110 6.95 -1.54 9.70
N HIS A 111 7.11 -2.37 10.72
CA HIS A 111 6.05 -2.53 11.73
C HIS A 111 5.77 -1.19 12.43
N ALA A 112 6.82 -0.45 12.77
CA ALA A 112 6.65 0.86 13.41
C ALA A 112 5.94 1.84 12.48
N LYS A 113 6.30 1.83 11.19
CA LYS A 113 5.65 2.68 10.20
C LYS A 113 4.18 2.34 10.10
N TRP A 114 3.87 1.05 10.08
CA TRP A 114 2.50 0.60 9.87
C TRP A 114 1.62 0.83 11.08
N GLU A 115 2.20 0.71 12.27
CA GLU A 115 1.45 1.06 13.48
C GLU A 115 1.11 2.55 13.50
N ALA A 116 2.06 3.40 13.11
CA ALA A 116 1.81 4.82 13.04
C ALA A 116 0.76 5.14 11.98
N ALA A 117 0.84 4.46 10.84
CA ALA A 117 -0.12 4.67 9.76
C ALA A 117 -1.52 4.23 10.18
N ASN A 118 -1.62 3.12 10.91
CA ASN A 118 -2.90 2.64 11.36
C ASN A 118 -3.54 3.62 12.35
N ALA A 119 -2.75 4.15 13.28
CA ALA A 119 -3.25 5.13 14.23
C ALA A 119 -3.69 6.41 13.53
N TYR A 120 -2.89 6.87 12.57
CA TYR A 120 -3.21 8.07 11.80
C TYR A 120 -4.52 7.88 11.03
N ALA A 121 -4.65 6.74 10.37
CA ALA A 121 -5.83 6.45 9.58
C ALA A 121 -7.06 6.36 10.46
N LYS A 122 -6.96 5.66 11.59
CA LYS A 122 -8.07 5.55 12.49
C LYS A 122 -8.55 6.88 13.00
N ALA A 123 -7.63 7.78 13.31
CA ALA A 123 -8.01 9.11 13.79
C ALA A 123 -8.79 9.89 12.74
N LYS A 124 -8.67 9.52 11.47
CA LYS A 124 -9.39 10.17 10.39
C LYS A 124 -10.55 9.34 9.87
N GLY A 125 -10.92 8.29 10.57
CA GLY A 125 -12.02 7.43 10.13
C GLY A 125 -11.67 6.54 8.95
N MET A 126 -10.39 6.25 8.76
CA MET A 126 -9.91 5.47 7.64
C MET A 126 -9.23 4.20 8.11
N GLY A 127 -8.82 3.35 7.18
CA GLY A 127 -8.08 2.14 7.49
C GLY A 127 -6.68 2.16 6.93
N PHE A 128 -5.92 1.15 7.29
CA PHE A 128 -4.58 0.92 6.73
C PHE A 128 -4.41 -0.57 6.51
N ARG A 129 -3.81 -0.93 5.39
CA ARG A 129 -3.63 -2.33 5.03
C ARG A 129 -2.31 -2.52 4.30
N VAL A 130 -1.64 -3.64 4.57
CA VAL A 130 -0.44 -4.02 3.84
C VAL A 130 -0.82 -5.16 2.91
N ILE A 131 -0.44 -5.06 1.64
CA ILE A 131 -0.63 -6.17 0.73
C ILE A 131 0.73 -6.65 0.24
N THR A 132 0.84 -7.93 0.07
CA THR A 132 2.08 -8.55 -0.34
C THR A 132 1.84 -9.25 -1.68
N GLU A 133 2.87 -9.93 -2.19
CA GLU A 133 2.70 -10.69 -3.42
C GLU A 133 1.57 -11.72 -3.31
N HIS A 134 1.27 -12.16 -2.10
CA HIS A 134 0.20 -13.15 -1.92
C HIS A 134 -1.16 -12.59 -2.35
N GLN A 135 -1.43 -11.32 -2.08
CA GLN A 135 -2.69 -10.71 -2.48
C GLN A 135 -2.65 -10.21 -3.91
N ILE A 136 -1.51 -9.72 -4.37
CA ILE A 136 -1.43 -9.10 -5.69
C ILE A 136 -1.57 -10.13 -6.79
N PHE A 137 -0.87 -11.25 -6.66
CA PHE A 137 -0.82 -12.23 -7.72
C PHE A 137 -1.60 -13.51 -7.46
N ASN A 138 -2.25 -13.60 -6.28
CA ASN A 138 -2.91 -14.78 -5.94
C ASN A 138 -4.12 -14.98 -6.70
N LYS A 139 -4.35 -16.19 -7.17
CA LYS A 139 -5.53 -16.44 -7.80
C LYS A 139 -6.46 -16.62 -6.74
N PRO A 140 -7.64 -16.57 -6.93
CA PRO A 140 -8.63 -16.75 -5.93
C PRO A 140 -8.27 -18.01 -5.29
N LYS A 141 -8.10 -18.01 -4.03
CA LYS A 141 -7.71 -19.08 -3.34
C LYS A 141 -8.63 -20.05 -3.48
N LYS A 142 -8.27 -21.10 -3.68
CA LYS A 142 -9.11 -22.09 -3.74
C LYS A 142 -9.65 -22.18 -2.52
N ARG A 143 -10.67 -21.99 -2.31
CA ARG A 143 -11.29 -22.07 -1.21
C ARG A 143 -11.12 -23.29 -0.71
N ARG A 144 -10.63 -23.61 0.01
CA ARG A 144 -10.44 -24.74 0.52
C ARG A 144 -11.51 -25.13 0.95
N LYS A 145 -12.02 -25.62 0.76
CA LYS A 145 -13.12 -26.02 1.12
C LYS A 145 -13.15 -26.60 1.96
#